data_68b5598fe83454b7ab9dba8db8f11b0a
#
_entry.id   68b5598fe83454b7ab9dba8db8f11b0a
#
_cell.length_a   1.000
_cell.length_b   1.000
_cell.length_c   1.000
_cell.angle_alpha   90.00
_cell.angle_beta   90.00
_cell.angle_gamma   90.00
#
_symmetry.space_group_name_H-M   'P 1'
#
loop_
_entity.id
_entity.type
_entity.pdbx_description
1 polymer ?
#
loop_
_entity_poly.entity_id
_entity_poly.type
_entity_poly.pdbx_seq_one_letter_code
_entity_poly.pdbx_strand_id
1 'polypeptide(L)'
;MNVDGVLAAGRAAAKARMRDTVRLYSQADDTFDRTTGNTVPGAQTTRYTGVGRVKSVAQASGEDVQASDREVRLLEYVVELPWDAPLPDGVRVLPGMCIEVTDSQDARMVGLVLYVTGAQFGDQATAWRIKTEDRS
;
A
#
# COMPACT_ATOMS: atom_id res chain seq x y z
N MET A 1 -3.66 -34.52 -1.62
CA MET A 1 -4.02 -33.11 -1.82
C MET A 1 -2.82 -32.38 -2.39
N ASN A 2 -3.02 -31.68 -3.47
CA ASN A 2 -1.94 -30.94 -4.11
C ASN A 2 -1.82 -29.54 -3.48
N VAL A 3 -0.71 -29.29 -2.79
CA VAL A 3 -0.46 -27.99 -2.14
C VAL A 3 -0.45 -26.86 -3.18
N ASP A 4 0.10 -27.11 -4.35
CA ASP A 4 0.15 -26.10 -5.41
C ASP A 4 -1.26 -25.73 -5.89
N GLY A 5 -2.17 -26.70 -5.97
CA GLY A 5 -3.55 -26.44 -6.33
C GLY A 5 -4.29 -25.61 -5.28
N VAL A 6 -4.06 -25.92 -4.00
CA VAL A 6 -4.65 -25.16 -2.90
C VAL A 6 -4.10 -23.73 -2.88
N LEU A 7 -2.81 -23.57 -3.10
CA LEU A 7 -2.18 -22.25 -3.16
C LEU A 7 -2.70 -21.42 -4.33
N ALA A 8 -2.84 -22.04 -5.50
CA ALA A 8 -3.38 -21.37 -6.68
C ALA A 8 -4.82 -20.90 -6.43
N ALA A 9 -5.64 -21.73 -5.79
CA ALA A 9 -7.01 -21.36 -5.46
C ALA A 9 -7.05 -20.20 -4.46
N GLY A 10 -6.18 -20.23 -3.46
CA GLY A 10 -6.06 -19.16 -2.48
C GLY A 10 -5.63 -17.84 -3.11
N ARG A 11 -4.68 -17.90 -4.03
CA ARG A 11 -4.21 -16.73 -4.77
C ARG A 11 -5.30 -16.15 -5.67
N ALA A 12 -6.05 -16.99 -6.34
CA ALA A 12 -7.18 -16.57 -7.17
C ALA A 12 -8.27 -15.91 -6.32
N ALA A 13 -8.60 -16.49 -5.17
CA ALA A 13 -9.59 -15.94 -4.26
C ALA A 13 -9.14 -14.59 -3.70
N ALA A 14 -7.87 -14.45 -3.34
CA ALA A 14 -7.33 -13.19 -2.86
C ALA A 14 -7.41 -12.12 -3.94
N LYS A 15 -7.03 -12.45 -5.16
CA LYS A 15 -7.06 -11.52 -6.29
C LYS A 15 -8.49 -11.08 -6.63
N ALA A 16 -9.47 -11.96 -6.49
CA ALA A 16 -10.87 -11.64 -6.75
C ALA A 16 -11.43 -10.59 -5.78
N ARG A 17 -10.83 -10.44 -4.60
CA ARG A 17 -11.22 -9.41 -3.64
C ARG A 17 -10.54 -8.08 -3.86
N MET A 18 -9.58 -8.01 -4.78
CA MET A 18 -8.83 -6.80 -5.06
C MET A 18 -9.60 -5.95 -6.06
N ARG A 19 -10.41 -5.04 -5.54
CA ARG A 19 -11.32 -4.21 -6.35
C ARG A 19 -10.87 -2.76 -6.46
N ASP A 20 -9.84 -2.40 -5.71
CA ASP A 20 -9.26 -1.07 -5.81
C ASP A 20 -8.16 -1.08 -6.86
N THR A 21 -7.91 0.06 -7.47
CA THR A 21 -6.73 0.25 -8.32
C THR A 21 -5.78 1.16 -7.59
N VAL A 22 -4.53 0.72 -7.49
CA VAL A 22 -3.52 1.42 -6.72
C VAL A 22 -2.26 1.64 -7.56
N ARG A 23 -1.52 2.67 -7.19
CA ARG A 23 -0.21 2.98 -7.78
C ARG A 23 0.82 3.01 -6.66
N LEU A 24 1.78 2.11 -6.74
CA LEU A 24 2.93 2.09 -5.85
C LEU A 24 4.06 2.88 -6.49
N TYR A 25 4.60 3.83 -5.78
CA TYR A 25 5.69 4.64 -6.31
C TYR A 25 6.69 4.99 -5.21
N SER A 26 7.91 5.24 -5.62
CA SER A 26 8.93 5.83 -4.77
C SER A 26 9.06 7.31 -5.13
N GLN A 27 9.37 8.11 -4.14
CA GLN A 27 9.54 9.55 -4.33
C GLN A 27 10.90 9.97 -3.80
N ALA A 28 11.64 10.68 -4.62
CA ALA A 28 12.92 11.26 -4.19
C ALA A 28 12.67 12.40 -3.20
N ASP A 29 13.71 12.73 -2.44
CA ASP A 29 13.62 13.84 -1.51
C ASP A 29 13.36 15.16 -2.24
N ASP A 30 12.62 16.03 -1.59
CA ASP A 30 12.41 17.38 -2.09
C ASP A 30 13.72 18.14 -2.14
N THR A 31 13.87 18.98 -3.14
CA THR A 31 15.06 19.83 -3.28
C THR A 31 14.65 21.28 -3.14
N PHE A 32 15.55 22.06 -2.52
CA PHE A 32 15.35 23.51 -2.40
C PHE A 32 15.98 24.21 -3.58
N ASP A 33 15.17 24.96 -4.32
CA ASP A 33 15.65 25.78 -5.43
C ASP A 33 16.04 27.16 -4.91
N ARG A 34 17.34 27.41 -4.90
CA ARG A 34 17.88 28.70 -4.42
C ARG A 34 17.55 29.87 -5.34
N THR A 35 17.25 29.58 -6.59
CA THR A 35 16.93 30.62 -7.57
C THR A 35 15.56 31.20 -7.34
N THR A 36 14.57 30.34 -7.05
CA THR A 36 13.18 30.75 -6.84
C THR A 36 12.81 30.89 -5.38
N GLY A 37 13.62 30.30 -4.47
CA GLY A 37 13.30 30.23 -3.05
C GLY A 37 12.23 29.21 -2.69
N ASN A 38 11.84 28.38 -3.64
CA ASN A 38 10.78 27.37 -3.47
C ASN A 38 11.37 25.97 -3.28
N THR A 39 10.62 25.14 -2.56
CA THR A 39 10.92 23.72 -2.48
C THR A 39 10.32 23.01 -3.72
N VAL A 40 11.15 22.27 -4.43
CA VAL A 40 10.73 21.49 -5.58
C VAL A 40 10.46 20.06 -5.13
N PRO A 41 9.24 19.52 -5.33
CA PRO A 41 8.96 18.13 -4.98
C PRO A 41 9.90 17.16 -5.71
N GLY A 42 10.31 16.10 -5.01
CA GLY A 42 11.12 15.06 -5.59
C GLY A 42 10.40 14.30 -6.69
N ALA A 43 11.16 13.74 -7.60
CA ALA A 43 10.61 12.95 -8.71
C ALA A 43 9.95 11.68 -8.18
N GLN A 44 8.80 11.32 -8.76
CA GLN A 44 8.10 10.08 -8.48
C GLN A 44 8.45 9.02 -9.51
N THR A 45 8.71 7.82 -9.06
CA THR A 45 8.96 6.68 -9.93
C THR A 45 7.93 5.60 -9.64
N THR A 46 7.04 5.36 -10.59
CA THR A 46 6.00 4.34 -10.44
C THR A 46 6.63 2.95 -10.53
N ARG A 47 6.31 2.11 -9.53
CA ARG A 47 6.82 0.73 -9.45
C ARG A 47 5.76 -0.29 -9.80
N TYR A 48 4.49 0.03 -9.53
CA TYR A 48 3.37 -0.86 -9.82
C TYR A 48 2.11 -0.04 -10.03
N THR A 49 1.30 -0.44 -10.99
CA THR A 49 -0.05 0.08 -11.18
C THR A 49 -0.95 -1.09 -11.51
N GLY A 50 -2.01 -1.27 -10.75
CA GLY A 50 -2.94 -2.35 -10.98
C GLY A 50 -3.85 -2.58 -9.80
N VAL A 51 -4.45 -3.76 -9.76
CA VAL A 51 -5.43 -4.09 -8.73
C VAL A 51 -4.76 -4.26 -7.37
N GLY A 52 -5.51 -3.95 -6.33
CA GLY A 52 -5.13 -4.14 -4.95
C GLY A 52 -6.35 -4.08 -4.05
N ARG A 53 -6.14 -4.34 -2.77
CA ARG A 53 -7.18 -4.22 -1.77
C ARG A 53 -6.65 -3.38 -0.61
N VAL A 54 -7.38 -2.34 -0.29
CA VAL A 54 -7.02 -1.44 0.82
C VAL A 54 -8.02 -1.65 1.94
N LYS A 55 -7.54 -2.02 3.11
CA LYS A 55 -8.39 -2.23 4.28
C LYS A 55 -7.86 -1.47 5.49
N SER A 56 -8.78 -0.96 6.28
CA SER A 56 -8.45 -0.30 7.54
C SER A 56 -8.11 -1.34 8.61
N VAL A 57 -7.01 -1.14 9.31
CA VAL A 57 -6.61 -2.00 10.41
C VAL A 57 -7.45 -1.73 11.65
N ALA A 58 -7.88 -0.49 11.85
CA ALA A 58 -8.63 -0.11 13.03
C ALA A 58 -9.94 -0.89 13.18
N GLN A 59 -10.56 -1.25 12.06
CA GLN A 59 -11.78 -2.04 12.09
C GLN A 59 -11.54 -3.52 12.37
N ALA A 60 -10.33 -3.98 12.09
CA ALA A 60 -9.98 -5.39 12.28
C ALA A 60 -9.53 -5.71 13.70
N SER A 61 -8.95 -4.74 14.41
CA SER A 61 -8.41 -4.99 15.75
C SER A 61 -9.46 -5.00 16.84
N GLY A 62 -10.53 -4.23 16.69
CA GLY A 62 -11.55 -4.12 17.72
C GLY A 62 -11.03 -3.60 19.06
N GLU A 63 -9.78 -3.24 19.13
CA GLU A 63 -9.21 -2.73 20.35
C GLU A 63 -9.57 -1.28 20.55
N ASP A 64 -10.10 -1.03 21.73
CA ASP A 64 -10.25 0.33 22.18
C ASP A 64 -8.90 0.83 22.65
N VAL A 65 -8.25 1.60 21.82
CA VAL A 65 -6.93 2.12 22.10
C VAL A 65 -7.06 3.27 23.08
N GLN A 66 -6.78 2.99 24.31
CA GLN A 66 -6.84 4.00 25.38
C GLN A 66 -5.83 5.11 25.18
N ALA A 67 -4.83 4.88 24.40
CA ALA A 67 -3.89 5.94 23.99
C ALA A 67 -4.56 6.98 23.10
N SER A 68 -5.81 6.83 22.86
CA SER A 68 -6.59 7.74 22.03
C SER A 68 -6.74 9.14 22.62
N ASP A 69 -6.42 9.35 23.86
CA ASP A 69 -6.31 10.69 24.40
C ASP A 69 -5.18 11.48 23.72
N ARG A 70 -4.30 10.77 23.03
CA ARG A 70 -3.34 11.41 22.15
C ARG A 70 -4.01 11.74 20.84
N GLU A 71 -3.85 12.94 20.43
CA GLU A 71 -4.49 13.47 19.26
C GLU A 71 -3.92 12.94 17.95
N VAL A 72 -2.73 12.36 17.99
CA VAL A 72 -2.10 11.80 16.81
C VAL A 72 -2.70 10.44 16.54
N ARG A 73 -3.65 10.41 15.66
CA ARG A 73 -4.25 9.17 15.18
C ARG A 73 -3.70 8.87 13.81
N LEU A 74 -2.69 8.06 13.78
CA LEU A 74 -2.22 7.52 12.52
C LEU A 74 -3.22 6.45 12.10
N LEU A 75 -3.89 6.71 11.01
CA LEU A 75 -4.80 5.72 10.42
C LEU A 75 -3.95 4.67 9.70
N GLU A 76 -4.00 3.47 10.21
CA GLU A 76 -3.26 2.37 9.63
C GLU A 76 -4.13 1.62 8.63
N TYR A 77 -3.53 1.30 7.51
CA TYR A 77 -4.15 0.49 6.46
C TYR A 77 -3.25 -0.64 6.07
N VAL A 78 -3.85 -1.74 5.63
CA VAL A 78 -3.14 -2.84 4.99
C VAL A 78 -3.52 -2.83 3.53
N VAL A 79 -2.53 -2.78 2.67
CA VAL A 79 -2.72 -2.87 1.22
C VAL A 79 -2.28 -4.26 0.78
N GLU A 80 -3.18 -4.99 0.15
CA GLU A 80 -2.86 -6.30 -0.42
C GLU A 80 -2.70 -6.16 -1.92
N LEU A 81 -1.59 -6.67 -2.46
CA LEU A 81 -1.32 -6.73 -3.89
C LEU A 81 -1.32 -8.19 -4.34
N PRO A 82 -1.60 -8.47 -5.62
CA PRO A 82 -1.48 -9.83 -6.11
C PRO A 82 -0.09 -10.39 -5.86
N TRP A 83 -0.01 -11.67 -5.55
CA TRP A 83 1.28 -12.31 -5.30
C TRP A 83 2.23 -12.21 -6.50
N ASP A 84 1.68 -12.13 -7.70
CA ASP A 84 2.40 -12.01 -8.96
C ASP A 84 2.47 -10.57 -9.49
N ALA A 85 2.27 -9.58 -8.63
CA ALA A 85 2.33 -8.19 -9.03
C ALA A 85 3.66 -7.90 -9.76
N PRO A 86 3.61 -7.35 -10.98
CA PRO A 86 4.81 -7.19 -11.79
C PRO A 86 5.63 -5.99 -11.33
N LEU A 87 6.50 -6.23 -10.36
CA LEU A 87 7.50 -5.24 -9.95
C LEU A 87 8.74 -5.38 -10.82
N PRO A 88 9.44 -4.26 -11.10
CA PRO A 88 10.73 -4.35 -11.79
C PRO A 88 11.69 -5.26 -11.05
N ASP A 89 12.61 -5.91 -11.79
CA ASP A 89 13.57 -6.83 -11.21
C ASP A 89 14.37 -6.15 -10.08
N GLY A 90 14.47 -6.86 -8.96
CA GLY A 90 15.19 -6.37 -7.80
C GLY A 90 14.47 -5.30 -6.99
N VAL A 91 13.29 -4.89 -7.40
CA VAL A 91 12.51 -3.90 -6.66
C VAL A 91 11.69 -4.58 -5.58
N ARG A 92 11.79 -4.07 -4.38
CA ARG A 92 10.97 -4.49 -3.24
C ARG A 92 10.12 -3.32 -2.79
N VAL A 93 9.02 -3.64 -2.11
CA VAL A 93 8.24 -2.61 -1.43
C VAL A 93 8.98 -2.28 -0.13
N LEU A 94 9.43 -1.05 -0.01
CA LEU A 94 10.24 -0.59 1.12
C LEU A 94 9.51 0.49 1.89
N PRO A 95 9.80 0.63 3.20
CA PRO A 95 9.29 1.77 3.96
C PRO A 95 9.67 3.09 3.30
N GLY A 96 8.76 4.03 3.32
CA GLY A 96 8.95 5.33 2.68
C GLY A 96 8.39 5.42 1.27
N MET A 97 8.08 4.29 0.64
CA MET A 97 7.33 4.30 -0.61
C MET A 97 5.89 4.74 -0.35
N CYS A 98 5.20 5.14 -1.40
CA CYS A 98 3.82 5.61 -1.33
C CYS A 98 2.92 4.74 -2.18
N ILE A 99 1.68 4.59 -1.72
CA ILE A 99 0.64 3.92 -2.47
C ILE A 99 -0.52 4.90 -2.59
N GLU A 100 -0.89 5.21 -3.82
CA GLU A 100 -2.03 6.06 -4.12
C GLU A 100 -3.19 5.21 -4.62
N VAL A 101 -4.38 5.42 -4.06
CA VAL A 101 -5.60 4.80 -4.56
C VAL A 101 -6.10 5.62 -5.74
N THR A 102 -6.03 5.05 -6.93
CA THR A 102 -6.44 5.75 -8.16
C THR A 102 -7.87 5.45 -8.55
N ASP A 103 -8.41 4.31 -8.11
CA ASP A 103 -9.81 3.95 -8.34
C ASP A 103 -10.29 3.04 -7.21
N SER A 104 -11.55 3.17 -6.84
CA SER A 104 -12.17 2.36 -5.80
C SER A 104 -13.68 2.44 -5.95
N GLN A 105 -14.38 1.43 -5.46
CA GLN A 105 -15.84 1.47 -5.38
C GLN A 105 -16.33 2.48 -4.35
N ASP A 106 -15.49 2.83 -3.38
CA ASP A 106 -15.75 3.91 -2.44
C ASP A 106 -15.04 5.17 -2.94
N ALA A 107 -15.82 6.13 -3.41
CA ALA A 107 -15.27 7.36 -3.97
C ALA A 107 -14.41 8.15 -2.96
N ARG A 108 -14.62 7.94 -1.67
CA ARG A 108 -13.82 8.59 -0.63
C ARG A 108 -12.40 8.09 -0.57
N MET A 109 -12.17 6.89 -1.10
CA MET A 109 -10.83 6.29 -1.13
C MET A 109 -9.98 6.83 -2.27
N VAL A 110 -10.59 7.33 -3.33
CA VAL A 110 -9.87 7.80 -4.50
C VAL A 110 -9.06 9.04 -4.14
N GLY A 111 -7.77 9.01 -4.45
CA GLY A 111 -6.85 10.09 -4.11
C GLY A 111 -6.14 9.91 -2.77
N LEU A 112 -6.49 8.87 -2.00
CA LEU A 112 -5.82 8.58 -0.74
C LEU A 112 -4.38 8.19 -1.01
N VAL A 113 -3.44 8.81 -0.30
CA VAL A 113 -2.02 8.50 -0.39
C VAL A 113 -1.57 7.90 0.93
N LEU A 114 -1.04 6.69 0.86
CA LEU A 114 -0.61 5.92 2.01
C LEU A 114 0.92 5.76 1.98
N TYR A 115 1.54 5.87 3.15
CA TYR A 115 2.98 5.70 3.32
C TYR A 115 3.29 4.30 3.81
N VAL A 116 4.17 3.61 3.11
CA VAL A 116 4.54 2.24 3.45
C VAL A 116 5.40 2.25 4.71
N THR A 117 4.99 1.45 5.70
CA THR A 117 5.76 1.27 6.94
C THR A 117 6.42 -0.09 7.00
N GLY A 118 5.95 -1.07 6.26
CA GLY A 118 6.56 -2.39 6.19
C GLY A 118 5.85 -3.27 5.17
N ALA A 119 6.51 -4.34 4.78
CA ALA A 119 5.93 -5.30 3.85
C ALA A 119 6.41 -6.70 4.18
N GLN A 120 5.56 -7.69 3.95
CA GLN A 120 5.87 -9.09 4.15
C GLN A 120 5.78 -9.83 2.83
N PHE A 121 6.81 -10.59 2.53
CA PHE A 121 6.90 -11.43 1.35
C PHE A 121 7.07 -12.88 1.78
N GLY A 122 6.59 -13.78 0.96
CA GLY A 122 6.78 -15.21 1.18
C GLY A 122 6.42 -15.98 -0.08
N ASP A 123 7.14 -17.06 -0.34
CA ASP A 123 6.94 -17.86 -1.55
C ASP A 123 5.59 -18.57 -1.57
N GLN A 124 4.97 -18.76 -0.41
CA GLN A 124 3.65 -19.37 -0.30
C GLN A 124 2.55 -18.36 0.02
N ALA A 125 2.83 -17.07 -0.09
CA ALA A 125 1.85 -16.05 0.16
C ALA A 125 0.74 -16.06 -0.89
N THR A 126 -0.49 -15.83 -0.46
CA THR A 126 -1.63 -15.67 -1.37
C THR A 126 -1.73 -14.26 -1.90
N ALA A 127 -1.18 -13.30 -1.17
CA ALA A 127 -1.09 -11.90 -1.55
C ALA A 127 0.04 -11.25 -0.77
N TRP A 128 0.59 -10.17 -1.31
CA TRP A 128 1.54 -9.35 -0.57
C TRP A 128 0.77 -8.43 0.35
N ARG A 129 1.17 -8.40 1.62
CA ARG A 129 0.55 -7.54 2.62
C ARG A 129 1.51 -6.43 2.98
N ILE A 130 1.07 -5.22 2.73
CA ILE A 130 1.87 -4.02 2.92
C ILE A 130 1.22 -3.20 4.01
N LYS A 131 1.95 -2.96 5.08
CA LYS A 131 1.48 -2.08 6.15
C LYS A 131 1.74 -0.65 5.76
N THR A 132 0.71 0.17 5.88
CA THR A 132 0.78 1.57 5.51
C THR A 132 0.09 2.44 6.54
N GLU A 133 0.36 3.73 6.46
CA GLU A 133 -0.32 4.73 7.29
C GLU A 133 -0.73 5.93 6.44
N ASP A 134 -1.88 6.50 6.79
CA ASP A 134 -2.35 7.74 6.18
C ASP A 134 -1.83 8.90 7.02
N ARG A 135 -1.03 9.75 6.40
CA ARG A 135 -0.45 10.93 7.04
C ARG A 135 -1.11 12.24 6.60
N SER A 136 -2.18 12.14 5.85
CA SER A 136 -2.88 13.33 5.38
C SER A 136 -3.59 14.12 6.48
#